data_17f290f97f9b53a0ef2edaed4803907e
#
_entry.id   17f290f97f9b53a0ef2edaed4803907e
#
_cell.length_a   1.000
_cell.length_b   1.000
_cell.length_c   1.000
_cell.angle_alpha   90.00
_cell.angle_beta   90.00
_cell.angle_gamma   90.00
#
_symmetry.space_group_name_H-M   'P 1'
#
loop_
_entity.id
_entity.type
_entity.pdbx_description
1 polymer ?
#
loop_
_entity_poly.entity_id
_entity_poly.type
_entity_poly.pdbx_seq_one_letter_code
_entity_poly.pdbx_strand_id
1 'polypeptide(L)'
;MPKIKDTSEFSVTVVASKEGYKTVSTTETVKVNKANGSLILSSTSGTLTYPTSTSFTISGNTGTLSVSSNNTNIATASISGNTVTVKPGTTAGKATITVTSAAATNYNAKSATYIATVNNGTISLSATPYTGTYDGKAHNAITKVTVTPSDAKIEYSTNGTTYSTTMPTITNTSSFTVTVRASKAGYKTQSTTQTVKVNKAAGRLTLSATSGTINYPNSTTFTVSGNTGTLSVSSSNTSVATVSISGSTVTVKSVGAGSATITVKSAASTNYNEKTATYTVTVKNPTFTADSGVGYYADTDGDGIIFEDFSKADSGSWCYKGDYSINEVTDLKEYYISEIGYKGPFGTKDVLRAKSENGNNRFYVMALEDVDNNTYGYWDAQNKVNGVWIVPPKNEWAAFATKLGITKSNYTTYKLAANYWSSTREPDWTGSFGAWQIEFSEWTIDFLDKKNTYHVRLATTF
;
A
#
# COMPACT_ATOMS: atom_id res chain seq x y z
N MET A 1 90.26 -22.80 -67.68
CA MET A 1 89.59 -23.54 -66.54
C MET A 1 88.10 -23.05 -66.43
N PRO A 2 87.21 -23.93 -66.32
CA PRO A 2 85.81 -23.53 -66.13
C PRO A 2 85.65 -22.82 -64.78
N LYS A 3 84.77 -21.76 -64.77
CA LYS A 3 84.47 -20.97 -63.54
C LYS A 3 83.06 -21.37 -63.05
N ILE A 4 82.92 -21.63 -61.74
CA ILE A 4 81.63 -21.89 -61.13
C ILE A 4 81.14 -20.56 -60.55
N LYS A 5 79.95 -20.16 -60.94
CA LYS A 5 79.22 -19.00 -60.35
C LYS A 5 78.13 -19.41 -59.42
N ASP A 6 77.52 -20.54 -59.74
CA ASP A 6 76.33 -21.00 -58.96
C ASP A 6 76.62 -22.35 -58.34
N THR A 7 75.77 -22.71 -57.27
CA THR A 7 75.88 -23.98 -56.62
C THR A 7 75.71 -25.10 -57.64
N SER A 8 76.73 -25.92 -57.77
CA SER A 8 76.70 -27.06 -58.64
C SER A 8 77.78 -28.10 -58.25
N GLU A 9 77.66 -29.25 -58.80
CA GLU A 9 78.67 -30.29 -58.74
C GLU A 9 78.92 -30.82 -60.10
N PHE A 10 80.18 -30.83 -60.47
CA PHE A 10 80.56 -31.37 -61.77
C PHE A 10 82.00 -31.96 -61.72
N SER A 11 82.27 -32.88 -62.58
CA SER A 11 83.58 -33.49 -62.69
C SER A 11 84.43 -32.73 -63.72
N VAL A 12 85.69 -32.43 -63.34
CA VAL A 12 86.68 -31.91 -64.19
C VAL A 12 87.65 -33.00 -64.48
N THR A 13 87.74 -33.35 -65.76
CA THR A 13 88.76 -34.28 -66.23
C THR A 13 89.94 -33.48 -66.78
N VAL A 14 91.07 -33.59 -66.20
CA VAL A 14 92.28 -33.04 -66.70
C VAL A 14 93.06 -34.08 -67.52
N VAL A 15 93.29 -33.78 -68.71
CA VAL A 15 94.00 -34.69 -69.64
C VAL A 15 95.43 -34.11 -69.94
N ALA A 16 96.45 -34.84 -69.72
CA ALA A 16 97.84 -34.50 -70.09
C ALA A 16 98.23 -35.43 -71.27
N SER A 17 98.59 -34.82 -72.39
CA SER A 17 99.09 -35.55 -73.58
C SER A 17 100.36 -34.91 -74.16
N LYS A 18 101.31 -35.77 -74.56
CA LYS A 18 102.55 -35.37 -75.21
C LYS A 18 102.87 -36.38 -76.31
N GLU A 19 103.29 -35.87 -77.45
CA GLU A 19 103.64 -36.76 -78.56
C GLU A 19 104.79 -37.76 -78.10
N GLY A 20 104.55 -39.04 -78.40
CA GLY A 20 105.46 -40.14 -77.95
C GLY A 20 105.14 -40.71 -76.56
N TYR A 21 104.28 -40.14 -75.79
CA TYR A 21 103.87 -40.54 -74.43
C TYR A 21 102.41 -41.04 -74.34
N LYS A 22 102.19 -41.93 -73.44
CA LYS A 22 100.79 -42.41 -73.15
C LYS A 22 100.04 -41.26 -72.50
N THR A 23 98.83 -40.87 -73.05
CA THR A 23 97.94 -39.87 -72.48
C THR A 23 97.51 -40.40 -71.11
N VAL A 24 97.46 -39.48 -70.08
CA VAL A 24 96.95 -39.75 -68.70
C VAL A 24 95.90 -38.72 -68.41
N SER A 25 94.91 -39.15 -67.74
CA SER A 25 93.80 -38.29 -67.25
C SER A 25 93.48 -38.58 -65.79
N THR A 26 93.09 -37.51 -65.08
CA THR A 26 92.52 -37.58 -63.73
C THR A 26 91.21 -36.82 -63.70
N THR A 27 90.26 -37.35 -62.97
CA THR A 27 88.92 -36.70 -62.78
C THR A 27 88.70 -36.35 -61.34
N GLU A 28 88.45 -35.09 -61.06
CA GLU A 28 88.15 -34.51 -59.79
C GLU A 28 86.78 -33.91 -59.71
N THR A 29 86.04 -34.16 -58.60
CA THR A 29 84.70 -33.55 -58.42
C THR A 29 84.89 -32.22 -57.75
N VAL A 30 84.32 -31.17 -58.44
CA VAL A 30 84.27 -29.83 -57.87
C VAL A 30 82.89 -29.55 -57.42
N LYS A 31 82.71 -29.22 -56.13
CA LYS A 31 81.39 -28.98 -55.52
C LYS A 31 81.41 -27.57 -54.89
N VAL A 32 80.38 -26.77 -55.24
CA VAL A 32 80.06 -25.56 -54.49
C VAL A 32 78.79 -25.74 -53.75
N ASN A 33 78.86 -25.74 -52.43
CA ASN A 33 77.71 -25.91 -51.55
C ASN A 33 76.90 -24.62 -51.47
N LYS A 34 75.59 -24.79 -51.21
CA LYS A 34 74.73 -23.60 -50.98
C LYS A 34 75.20 -22.85 -49.73
N ALA A 35 75.21 -21.56 -49.81
CA ALA A 35 75.46 -20.65 -48.70
C ALA A 35 74.24 -20.69 -47.72
N ASN A 36 74.51 -20.25 -46.52
CA ASN A 36 73.41 -20.11 -45.56
C ASN A 36 72.43 -19.06 -46.05
N GLY A 37 71.13 -19.40 -46.02
CA GLY A 37 70.08 -18.45 -46.30
C GLY A 37 70.00 -17.33 -45.26
N SER A 38 69.53 -16.17 -45.64
CA SER A 38 69.31 -15.04 -44.76
C SER A 38 67.80 -14.72 -44.67
N LEU A 39 67.38 -14.25 -43.55
CA LEU A 39 66.00 -13.79 -43.27
C LEU A 39 66.05 -12.99 -41.97
N ILE A 40 65.62 -11.74 -42.03
CA ILE A 40 65.61 -10.82 -40.90
C ILE A 40 64.15 -10.30 -40.76
N LEU A 41 63.58 -10.44 -39.58
CA LEU A 41 62.31 -9.85 -39.22
C LEU A 41 62.55 -8.52 -38.49
N SER A 42 61.73 -7.49 -38.80
CA SER A 42 61.80 -6.20 -38.10
C SER A 42 61.38 -6.29 -36.63
N SER A 43 60.62 -7.35 -36.27
CA SER A 43 60.24 -7.68 -34.90
C SER A 43 60.12 -9.20 -34.76
N THR A 44 60.45 -9.72 -33.56
CA THR A 44 60.31 -11.14 -33.22
C THR A 44 59.10 -11.46 -32.30
N SER A 45 58.36 -10.42 -31.85
CA SER A 45 57.17 -10.58 -31.03
C SER A 45 56.29 -9.35 -31.09
N GLY A 46 55.01 -9.51 -30.73
CA GLY A 46 54.09 -8.41 -30.57
C GLY A 46 52.82 -8.85 -29.85
N THR A 47 52.13 -7.89 -29.22
CA THR A 47 50.86 -8.07 -28.57
C THR A 47 49.74 -7.45 -29.39
N LEU A 48 48.72 -8.22 -29.62
CA LEU A 48 47.53 -7.81 -30.36
C LEU A 48 46.33 -7.87 -29.37
N THR A 49 45.39 -6.92 -29.56
CA THR A 49 44.08 -6.99 -28.86
C THR A 49 43.02 -7.19 -29.95
N TYR A 50 42.29 -8.28 -29.87
CA TYR A 50 41.18 -8.59 -30.80
C TYR A 50 40.19 -7.40 -30.88
N PRO A 51 39.76 -6.98 -32.11
CA PRO A 51 40.03 -7.55 -33.44
C PRO A 51 41.19 -6.90 -34.23
N THR A 52 42.03 -6.08 -33.59
CA THR A 52 43.02 -5.27 -34.26
C THR A 52 44.25 -6.08 -34.75
N SER A 53 44.59 -5.99 -36.02
CA SER A 53 45.76 -6.62 -36.63
C SER A 53 47.05 -5.83 -36.40
N THR A 54 48.19 -6.50 -36.51
CA THR A 54 49.52 -5.87 -36.53
C THR A 54 50.32 -6.36 -37.76
N SER A 55 51.40 -5.69 -38.07
CA SER A 55 52.33 -6.11 -39.15
C SER A 55 53.74 -5.91 -38.77
N PHE A 56 54.63 -6.69 -39.41
CA PHE A 56 56.11 -6.52 -39.39
C PHE A 56 56.68 -6.74 -40.77
N THR A 57 57.87 -6.26 -41.02
CA THR A 57 58.54 -6.38 -42.31
C THR A 57 59.66 -7.39 -42.29
N ILE A 58 59.95 -7.90 -43.47
CA ILE A 58 61.03 -8.84 -43.75
C ILE A 58 62.11 -8.14 -44.58
N SER A 59 63.36 -8.42 -44.29
CA SER A 59 64.50 -7.96 -45.10
C SER A 59 65.55 -9.08 -45.25
N GLY A 60 66.41 -8.96 -46.21
CA GLY A 60 67.52 -9.85 -46.45
C GLY A 60 67.13 -11.28 -46.81
N ASN A 61 65.91 -11.54 -47.24
CA ASN A 61 65.50 -12.87 -47.68
C ASN A 61 66.18 -13.27 -48.99
N THR A 62 66.59 -14.52 -49.06
CA THR A 62 67.35 -15.07 -50.18
C THR A 62 66.55 -15.94 -51.16
N GLY A 63 65.32 -16.30 -50.77
CA GLY A 63 64.39 -17.10 -51.54
C GLY A 63 62.95 -16.58 -51.43
N THR A 64 62.00 -17.32 -52.04
CA THR A 64 60.58 -17.01 -51.94
C THR A 64 60.07 -17.12 -50.53
N LEU A 65 59.23 -16.17 -50.13
CA LEU A 65 58.69 -16.07 -48.78
C LEU A 65 57.40 -16.83 -48.61
N SER A 66 57.26 -17.50 -47.49
CA SER A 66 56.01 -18.07 -47.01
C SER A 66 55.85 -17.83 -45.53
N VAL A 67 54.60 -17.87 -45.06
CA VAL A 67 54.26 -17.66 -43.67
C VAL A 67 53.22 -18.71 -43.21
N SER A 68 53.37 -19.20 -41.98
CA SER A 68 52.45 -20.10 -41.36
C SER A 68 52.27 -19.78 -39.87
N SER A 69 51.14 -20.14 -39.28
CA SER A 69 50.90 -20.06 -37.87
C SER A 69 50.74 -21.50 -37.28
N ASN A 70 51.30 -21.71 -36.12
CA ASN A 70 51.13 -22.97 -35.38
C ASN A 70 49.74 -23.12 -34.77
N ASN A 71 48.99 -22.00 -34.62
CA ASN A 71 47.63 -22.01 -34.08
C ASN A 71 46.77 -20.88 -34.66
N THR A 72 45.99 -21.21 -35.68
CA THR A 72 45.13 -20.26 -36.39
C THR A 72 43.96 -19.75 -35.58
N ASN A 73 43.54 -20.47 -34.50
CA ASN A 73 42.49 -19.97 -33.59
C ASN A 73 42.98 -18.79 -32.73
N ILE A 74 44.32 -18.71 -32.49
CA ILE A 74 44.93 -17.61 -31.76
C ILE A 74 45.33 -16.50 -32.69
N ALA A 75 46.12 -16.81 -33.78
CA ALA A 75 46.54 -15.82 -34.77
C ALA A 75 46.69 -16.47 -36.15
N THR A 76 46.25 -15.76 -37.17
CA THR A 76 46.58 -16.07 -38.57
C THR A 76 47.59 -15.07 -39.10
N ALA A 77 48.36 -15.48 -40.14
CA ALA A 77 49.31 -14.60 -40.77
C ALA A 77 49.18 -14.70 -42.28
N SER A 78 49.34 -13.57 -42.94
CA SER A 78 49.43 -13.45 -44.41
C SER A 78 50.61 -12.60 -44.77
N ILE A 79 51.17 -12.85 -45.95
CA ILE A 79 52.32 -12.10 -46.49
C ILE A 79 51.98 -11.47 -47.80
N SER A 80 52.38 -10.20 -47.97
CA SER A 80 52.29 -9.44 -49.24
C SER A 80 53.60 -8.67 -49.44
N GLY A 81 54.32 -9.07 -50.50
CA GLY A 81 55.67 -8.61 -50.67
C GLY A 81 56.55 -8.96 -49.45
N ASN A 82 57.15 -7.96 -48.86
CA ASN A 82 57.97 -8.11 -47.65
C ASN A 82 57.24 -7.78 -46.32
N THR A 83 55.90 -7.62 -46.37
CA THR A 83 55.11 -7.28 -45.18
C THR A 83 54.28 -8.51 -44.75
N VAL A 84 54.44 -8.93 -43.50
CA VAL A 84 53.59 -9.93 -42.86
C VAL A 84 52.52 -9.20 -42.00
N THR A 85 51.27 -9.48 -42.29
CA THR A 85 50.15 -9.04 -41.48
C THR A 85 49.71 -10.21 -40.57
N VAL A 86 49.66 -9.95 -39.28
CA VAL A 86 49.17 -10.89 -38.27
C VAL A 86 47.79 -10.43 -37.81
N LYS A 87 46.76 -11.30 -37.99
CA LYS A 87 45.40 -11.05 -37.54
C LYS A 87 45.11 -11.91 -36.33
N PRO A 88 44.52 -11.34 -35.22
CA PRO A 88 44.13 -12.15 -34.07
C PRO A 88 42.96 -13.05 -34.44
N GLY A 89 42.99 -14.27 -33.93
CA GLY A 89 41.84 -15.17 -33.87
C GLY A 89 40.98 -14.84 -32.65
N THR A 90 39.91 -15.63 -32.42
CA THR A 90 38.95 -15.42 -31.30
C THR A 90 39.40 -16.04 -29.98
N THR A 91 40.56 -16.69 -29.96
CA THR A 91 41.11 -17.31 -28.72
C THR A 91 42.32 -16.51 -28.26
N ALA A 92 42.29 -16.06 -27.00
CA ALA A 92 43.46 -15.39 -26.39
C ALA A 92 44.56 -16.41 -26.12
N GLY A 93 45.81 -16.00 -26.25
CA GLY A 93 46.94 -16.85 -26.03
C GLY A 93 48.18 -16.43 -26.86
N LYS A 94 49.12 -17.37 -27.05
CA LYS A 94 50.34 -17.16 -27.86
C LYS A 94 50.35 -18.09 -29.08
N ALA A 95 50.66 -17.52 -30.25
CA ALA A 95 50.89 -18.28 -31.47
C ALA A 95 52.26 -17.96 -31.99
N THR A 96 52.96 -18.94 -32.56
CA THR A 96 54.21 -18.77 -33.26
C THR A 96 53.92 -18.67 -34.74
N ILE A 97 54.25 -17.52 -35.30
CA ILE A 97 54.23 -17.28 -36.75
C ILE A 97 55.64 -17.61 -37.29
N THR A 98 55.72 -18.58 -38.15
CA THR A 98 56.96 -18.96 -38.83
C THR A 98 57.01 -18.36 -40.22
N VAL A 99 58.00 -17.55 -40.47
CA VAL A 99 58.35 -17.04 -41.81
C VAL A 99 59.45 -17.88 -42.36
N THR A 100 59.33 -18.35 -43.60
CA THR A 100 60.34 -19.13 -44.26
C THR A 100 60.73 -18.49 -45.61
N SER A 101 62.03 -18.23 -45.76
CA SER A 101 62.64 -17.96 -47.07
C SER A 101 63.05 -19.33 -47.63
N ALA A 102 62.42 -19.78 -48.68
CA ALA A 102 62.68 -21.06 -49.31
C ALA A 102 64.14 -21.16 -49.82
N ALA A 103 64.60 -22.38 -50.00
CA ALA A 103 65.90 -22.59 -50.65
C ALA A 103 65.89 -21.98 -52.07
N ALA A 104 66.93 -21.30 -52.44
CA ALA A 104 67.17 -20.78 -53.77
C ALA A 104 68.39 -21.51 -54.45
N THR A 105 68.72 -21.09 -55.60
CA THR A 105 69.79 -21.79 -56.33
C THR A 105 71.08 -21.83 -55.50
N ASN A 106 71.47 -20.72 -54.90
CA ASN A 106 72.76 -20.60 -54.20
C ASN A 106 72.63 -20.56 -52.65
N TYR A 107 71.40 -20.60 -52.13
CA TYR A 107 71.17 -20.45 -50.71
C TYR A 107 70.27 -21.55 -50.11
N ASN A 108 70.58 -21.99 -48.92
CA ASN A 108 69.72 -22.85 -48.13
C ASN A 108 68.48 -22.09 -47.64
N ALA A 109 67.44 -22.85 -47.31
CA ALA A 109 66.27 -22.28 -46.68
C ALA A 109 66.62 -21.67 -45.30
N LYS A 110 65.90 -20.61 -44.90
CA LYS A 110 66.02 -19.97 -43.60
C LYS A 110 64.63 -19.66 -43.04
N SER A 111 64.43 -20.02 -41.80
CA SER A 111 63.21 -19.67 -41.08
C SER A 111 63.50 -18.76 -39.91
N ALA A 112 62.55 -17.90 -39.58
CA ALA A 112 62.55 -17.06 -38.36
C ALA A 112 61.13 -17.02 -37.82
N THR A 113 61.00 -16.82 -36.53
CA THR A 113 59.73 -16.88 -35.82
C THR A 113 59.36 -15.53 -35.21
N TYR A 114 58.08 -15.23 -35.25
CA TYR A 114 57.48 -14.12 -34.53
C TYR A 114 56.43 -14.66 -33.57
N ILE A 115 56.45 -14.25 -32.28
CA ILE A 115 55.53 -14.65 -31.26
C ILE A 115 54.41 -13.62 -31.19
N ALA A 116 53.22 -14.02 -31.60
CA ALA A 116 51.99 -13.21 -31.47
C ALA A 116 51.31 -13.54 -30.13
N THR A 117 51.19 -12.55 -29.24
CA THR A 117 50.38 -12.65 -28.02
C THR A 117 49.05 -11.95 -28.30
N VAL A 118 47.98 -12.71 -28.25
CA VAL A 118 46.60 -12.18 -28.51
C VAL A 118 45.88 -12.07 -27.18
N ASN A 119 45.36 -10.89 -26.89
CA ASN A 119 44.47 -10.59 -25.80
C ASN A 119 43.03 -10.46 -26.34
N ASN A 120 42.04 -10.80 -25.47
CA ASN A 120 40.63 -10.55 -25.78
C ASN A 120 40.35 -9.06 -25.90
N GLY A 121 39.49 -8.71 -26.81
CA GLY A 121 38.86 -7.40 -26.89
C GLY A 121 37.99 -7.09 -25.68
N THR A 122 37.65 -5.84 -25.50
CA THR A 122 36.76 -5.38 -24.42
C THR A 122 35.35 -5.17 -24.93
N ILE A 123 34.34 -5.64 -24.18
CA ILE A 123 32.94 -5.26 -24.37
C ILE A 123 32.66 -4.05 -23.50
N SER A 124 32.07 -2.99 -24.07
CA SER A 124 31.43 -1.95 -23.30
C SER A 124 29.95 -2.31 -23.10
N LEU A 125 29.47 -2.30 -21.87
CA LEU A 125 28.09 -2.71 -21.53
C LEU A 125 27.52 -1.74 -20.52
N SER A 126 26.33 -1.22 -20.81
CA SER A 126 25.51 -0.49 -19.85
C SER A 126 24.05 -0.95 -19.95
N ALA A 127 23.31 -0.88 -18.83
CA ALA A 127 21.91 -1.24 -18.75
C ALA A 127 21.16 -0.26 -17.86
N THR A 128 19.93 0.10 -18.22
CA THR A 128 19.06 0.99 -17.46
C THR A 128 17.91 0.16 -16.89
N PRO A 129 17.75 0.08 -15.57
CA PRO A 129 16.66 -0.65 -14.95
C PRO A 129 15.34 0.10 -15.09
N TYR A 130 14.25 -0.65 -15.00
CA TYR A 130 12.94 -0.07 -14.78
C TYR A 130 12.80 0.39 -13.33
N THR A 131 12.34 1.62 -13.16
CA THR A 131 11.92 2.15 -11.86
C THR A 131 10.62 2.93 -12.10
N GLY A 132 9.56 2.53 -11.41
CA GLY A 132 8.23 3.11 -11.61
C GLY A 132 7.33 2.98 -10.40
N THR A 133 6.09 3.39 -10.57
CA THR A 133 4.99 3.21 -9.62
C THR A 133 4.02 2.19 -10.23
N TYR A 134 3.44 1.36 -9.40
CA TYR A 134 2.49 0.34 -9.83
C TYR A 134 1.33 0.95 -10.65
N ASP A 135 1.12 0.39 -11.83
CA ASP A 135 0.09 0.81 -12.80
C ASP A 135 -0.78 -0.37 -13.29
N GLY A 136 -0.54 -1.58 -12.76
CA GLY A 136 -1.23 -2.80 -13.14
C GLY A 136 -0.66 -3.49 -14.40
N LYS A 137 0.39 -2.93 -15.02
CA LYS A 137 0.99 -3.46 -16.25
C LYS A 137 2.31 -4.17 -15.99
N ALA A 138 2.64 -5.12 -16.85
CA ALA A 138 3.95 -5.74 -16.86
C ALA A 138 4.96 -4.84 -17.59
N HIS A 139 6.11 -4.60 -16.98
CA HIS A 139 7.22 -3.82 -17.53
C HIS A 139 8.46 -4.68 -17.67
N ASN A 140 9.23 -4.46 -18.75
CA ASN A 140 10.55 -5.07 -18.89
C ASN A 140 11.47 -4.58 -17.76
N ALA A 141 12.13 -5.51 -17.08
CA ALA A 141 13.01 -5.20 -15.96
C ALA A 141 14.18 -4.29 -16.36
N ILE A 142 14.69 -4.40 -17.60
CA ILE A 142 15.69 -3.51 -18.17
C ILE A 142 15.06 -2.76 -19.35
N THR A 143 15.08 -1.45 -19.28
CA THR A 143 14.45 -0.59 -20.29
C THR A 143 15.38 -0.27 -21.47
N LYS A 144 16.69 -0.32 -21.25
CA LYS A 144 17.69 -0.05 -22.28
C LYS A 144 18.96 -0.85 -21.98
N VAL A 145 19.53 -1.46 -23.02
CA VAL A 145 20.88 -2.03 -23.03
C VAL A 145 21.69 -1.34 -24.12
N THR A 146 22.89 -0.88 -23.79
CA THR A 146 23.84 -0.38 -24.76
C THR A 146 25.09 -1.25 -24.70
N VAL A 147 25.50 -1.81 -25.82
CA VAL A 147 26.64 -2.72 -25.89
C VAL A 147 27.49 -2.42 -27.12
N THR A 148 28.79 -2.50 -26.98
CA THR A 148 29.76 -2.42 -28.09
C THR A 148 30.76 -3.57 -27.93
N PRO A 149 30.94 -4.42 -28.96
CA PRO A 149 30.30 -4.39 -30.29
C PRO A 149 28.80 -4.75 -30.22
N SER A 150 28.00 -4.23 -31.15
CA SER A 150 26.53 -4.28 -31.14
C SER A 150 25.94 -5.67 -31.36
N ASP A 151 26.73 -6.60 -31.93
CA ASP A 151 26.38 -7.99 -32.17
C ASP A 151 26.76 -8.95 -31.01
N ALA A 152 27.15 -8.43 -29.84
CA ALA A 152 27.38 -9.23 -28.67
C ALA A 152 26.05 -9.85 -28.18
N LYS A 153 26.10 -11.12 -27.82
CA LYS A 153 24.95 -11.84 -27.22
C LYS A 153 24.65 -11.26 -25.86
N ILE A 154 23.40 -10.85 -25.64
CA ILE A 154 22.90 -10.34 -24.36
C ILE A 154 22.07 -11.42 -23.67
N GLU A 155 22.30 -11.59 -22.38
CA GLU A 155 21.57 -12.53 -21.50
C GLU A 155 21.30 -11.85 -20.16
N TYR A 156 20.22 -12.30 -19.50
CA TYR A 156 19.73 -11.76 -18.24
C TYR A 156 19.69 -12.83 -17.17
N SER A 157 19.93 -12.44 -15.94
CA SER A 157 19.81 -13.34 -14.77
C SER A 157 19.23 -12.59 -13.60
N THR A 158 18.29 -13.21 -12.88
CA THR A 158 17.72 -12.70 -11.61
C THR A 158 18.34 -13.34 -10.38
N ASN A 159 19.17 -14.37 -10.55
CA ASN A 159 19.85 -15.10 -9.46
C ASN A 159 21.39 -15.05 -9.54
N GLY A 160 21.94 -14.41 -10.59
CA GLY A 160 23.39 -14.30 -10.83
C GLY A 160 24.05 -15.57 -11.38
N THR A 161 23.33 -16.69 -11.51
CA THR A 161 23.89 -17.98 -11.90
C THR A 161 23.31 -18.54 -13.20
N THR A 162 21.99 -18.48 -13.35
CA THR A 162 21.28 -18.96 -14.54
C THR A 162 20.96 -17.79 -15.45
N TYR A 163 21.38 -17.87 -16.71
CA TYR A 163 21.21 -16.81 -17.70
C TYR A 163 20.28 -17.24 -18.83
N SER A 164 19.41 -16.31 -19.26
CA SER A 164 18.45 -16.49 -20.36
C SER A 164 18.48 -15.26 -21.27
N THR A 165 18.17 -15.45 -22.56
CA THR A 165 17.93 -14.36 -23.48
C THR A 165 16.56 -13.70 -23.31
N THR A 166 15.66 -14.34 -22.52
CA THR A 166 14.35 -13.78 -22.21
C THR A 166 14.48 -12.65 -21.18
N MET A 167 13.92 -11.50 -21.50
CA MET A 167 13.90 -10.33 -20.62
C MET A 167 12.96 -10.62 -19.41
N PRO A 168 13.45 -10.50 -18.18
CA PRO A 168 12.58 -10.57 -17.00
C PRO A 168 11.59 -9.40 -16.98
N THR A 169 10.41 -9.61 -16.40
CA THR A 169 9.40 -8.57 -16.23
C THR A 169 9.05 -8.36 -14.76
N ILE A 170 8.54 -7.19 -14.46
CA ILE A 170 8.03 -6.80 -13.14
C ILE A 170 6.64 -6.19 -13.31
N THR A 171 5.69 -6.62 -12.45
CA THR A 171 4.30 -6.10 -12.45
C THR A 171 3.94 -5.53 -11.11
N ASN A 172 4.13 -6.31 -10.04
CA ASN A 172 3.74 -5.92 -8.69
C ASN A 172 4.84 -5.12 -7.99
N THR A 173 4.44 -4.38 -6.97
CA THR A 173 5.37 -3.67 -6.09
C THR A 173 6.40 -4.65 -5.50
N SER A 174 7.62 -4.48 -5.90
CA SER A 174 8.76 -5.25 -5.42
C SER A 174 10.08 -4.59 -5.85
N SER A 175 11.19 -5.14 -5.37
CA SER A 175 12.53 -4.76 -5.80
C SER A 175 13.37 -6.02 -5.90
N PHE A 176 14.08 -6.19 -7.03
CA PHE A 176 15.01 -7.28 -7.24
C PHE A 176 16.14 -6.83 -8.18
N THR A 177 17.21 -7.61 -8.24
CA THR A 177 18.35 -7.32 -9.10
C THR A 177 18.30 -8.14 -10.39
N VAL A 178 18.71 -7.51 -11.49
CA VAL A 178 18.95 -8.19 -12.76
C VAL A 178 20.39 -7.97 -13.19
N THR A 179 21.11 -9.06 -13.38
CA THR A 179 22.44 -9.05 -13.98
C THR A 179 22.28 -9.21 -15.49
N VAL A 180 22.77 -8.23 -16.23
CA VAL A 180 22.88 -8.25 -17.70
C VAL A 180 24.29 -8.70 -18.04
N ARG A 181 24.44 -9.70 -18.89
CA ARG A 181 25.71 -10.24 -19.36
C ARG A 181 25.81 -10.08 -20.87
N ALA A 182 26.94 -9.58 -21.32
CA ALA A 182 27.28 -9.51 -22.74
C ALA A 182 28.47 -10.41 -23.05
N SER A 183 28.34 -11.25 -24.08
CA SER A 183 29.40 -12.18 -24.49
C SER A 183 29.55 -12.18 -26.01
N LYS A 184 30.80 -12.33 -26.48
CA LYS A 184 31.12 -12.49 -27.89
C LYS A 184 32.47 -13.18 -28.03
N ALA A 185 32.60 -14.04 -29.04
CA ALA A 185 33.89 -14.71 -29.34
C ALA A 185 34.99 -13.67 -29.61
N GLY A 186 36.15 -13.90 -29.00
CA GLY A 186 37.29 -12.95 -29.12
C GLY A 186 37.25 -11.79 -28.10
N TYR A 187 36.22 -11.65 -27.32
CA TYR A 187 36.07 -10.60 -26.30
C TYR A 187 35.94 -11.16 -24.90
N LYS A 188 36.36 -10.37 -23.95
CA LYS A 188 36.12 -10.67 -22.52
C LYS A 188 34.65 -10.41 -22.19
N THR A 189 33.96 -11.43 -21.65
CA THR A 189 32.58 -11.30 -21.18
C THR A 189 32.47 -10.17 -20.15
N GLN A 190 31.43 -9.34 -20.25
CA GLN A 190 31.11 -8.27 -19.33
C GLN A 190 29.74 -8.49 -18.72
N SER A 191 29.57 -8.03 -17.47
CA SER A 191 28.31 -8.08 -16.75
C SER A 191 28.09 -6.78 -15.99
N THR A 192 26.84 -6.37 -15.87
CA THR A 192 26.41 -5.25 -15.02
C THR A 192 25.14 -5.66 -14.27
N THR A 193 25.03 -5.28 -13.01
CA THR A 193 23.87 -5.61 -12.18
C THR A 193 23.08 -4.33 -11.90
N GLN A 194 21.77 -4.39 -12.07
CA GLN A 194 20.85 -3.28 -11.91
C GLN A 194 19.75 -3.63 -10.94
N THR A 195 19.33 -2.67 -10.12
CA THR A 195 18.17 -2.83 -9.22
C THR A 195 16.91 -2.34 -9.91
N VAL A 196 15.98 -3.26 -10.11
CA VAL A 196 14.65 -3.02 -10.66
C VAL A 196 13.69 -2.75 -9.52
N LYS A 197 12.80 -1.76 -9.65
CA LYS A 197 11.90 -1.37 -8.56
C LYS A 197 10.55 -0.89 -9.07
N VAL A 198 9.48 -1.41 -8.45
CA VAL A 198 8.12 -0.84 -8.55
C VAL A 198 7.68 -0.40 -7.16
N ASN A 199 7.37 0.87 -7.03
CA ASN A 199 6.84 1.46 -5.79
C ASN A 199 5.33 1.28 -5.73
N LYS A 200 4.76 1.33 -4.51
CA LYS A 200 3.30 1.33 -4.33
C LYS A 200 2.69 2.56 -4.98
N ALA A 201 1.56 2.35 -5.63
CA ALA A 201 0.71 3.45 -6.11
C ALA A 201 -0.02 4.13 -4.93
N ALA A 202 -0.54 5.32 -5.17
CA ALA A 202 -1.40 5.99 -4.21
C ALA A 202 -2.66 5.15 -3.94
N GLY A 203 -3.01 5.00 -2.67
CA GLY A 203 -4.27 4.35 -2.28
C GLY A 203 -5.47 5.16 -2.78
N ARG A 204 -6.56 4.47 -3.01
CA ARG A 204 -7.83 5.07 -3.45
C ARG A 204 -8.91 4.80 -2.42
N LEU A 205 -9.80 5.75 -2.28
CA LEU A 205 -10.95 5.69 -1.40
C LEU A 205 -11.87 6.86 -1.73
N THR A 206 -13.12 6.59 -1.99
CA THR A 206 -14.15 7.59 -2.28
C THR A 206 -15.36 7.32 -1.41
N LEU A 207 -15.88 8.35 -0.75
CA LEU A 207 -17.12 8.29 0.00
C LEU A 207 -18.24 8.88 -0.85
N SER A 208 -19.46 8.32 -0.77
CA SER A 208 -20.64 8.86 -1.46
C SER A 208 -21.11 10.19 -0.87
N ALA A 209 -20.70 10.50 0.37
CA ALA A 209 -20.94 11.77 1.02
C ALA A 209 -19.77 12.09 1.97
N THR A 210 -19.51 13.37 2.22
CA THR A 210 -18.45 13.85 3.12
C THR A 210 -19.01 14.49 4.40
N SER A 211 -20.31 14.68 4.48
CA SER A 211 -21.00 15.18 5.67
C SER A 211 -22.49 14.82 5.66
N GLY A 212 -23.11 14.88 6.81
CA GLY A 212 -24.55 14.72 6.98
C GLY A 212 -25.03 15.15 8.34
N THR A 213 -26.32 15.39 8.42
CA THR A 213 -26.99 15.70 9.68
C THR A 213 -27.95 14.56 10.03
N ILE A 214 -27.97 14.17 11.29
CA ILE A 214 -28.86 13.13 11.82
C ILE A 214 -29.62 13.75 12.98
N ASN A 215 -30.92 13.53 13.04
CA ASN A 215 -31.69 13.80 14.25
C ASN A 215 -31.59 12.57 15.16
N TYR A 216 -31.26 12.78 16.42
CA TYR A 216 -31.28 11.71 17.43
C TYR A 216 -32.72 11.20 17.62
N PRO A 217 -32.95 9.87 17.74
CA PRO A 217 -31.99 8.78 17.85
C PRO A 217 -31.66 8.06 16.53
N ASN A 218 -31.91 8.67 15.39
CA ASN A 218 -31.81 8.02 14.08
C ASN A 218 -30.37 7.66 13.68
N SER A 219 -30.25 6.96 12.57
CA SER A 219 -28.99 6.62 11.94
C SER A 219 -28.98 7.04 10.47
N THR A 220 -27.77 7.15 9.90
CA THR A 220 -27.59 7.39 8.48
C THR A 220 -26.56 6.44 7.91
N THR A 221 -26.57 6.30 6.60
CA THR A 221 -25.60 5.47 5.90
C THR A 221 -24.98 6.24 4.75
N PHE A 222 -23.73 5.89 4.45
CA PHE A 222 -23.07 6.28 3.21
C PHE A 222 -22.24 5.10 2.68
N THR A 223 -21.90 5.14 1.42
CA THR A 223 -21.14 4.06 0.79
C THR A 223 -19.69 4.45 0.51
N VAL A 224 -18.85 3.44 0.46
CA VAL A 224 -17.43 3.53 0.14
C VAL A 224 -17.19 2.84 -1.19
N SER A 225 -16.41 3.45 -2.07
CA SER A 225 -16.05 2.90 -3.36
C SER A 225 -14.58 3.14 -3.70
N GLY A 226 -14.07 2.36 -4.67
CA GLY A 226 -12.70 2.51 -5.18
C GLY A 226 -11.59 2.21 -4.17
N ASN A 227 -11.90 1.62 -3.00
CA ASN A 227 -10.91 1.26 -2.00
C ASN A 227 -9.92 0.23 -2.55
N THR A 228 -8.64 0.39 -2.21
CA THR A 228 -7.53 -0.45 -2.69
C THR A 228 -7.02 -1.43 -1.64
N GLY A 229 -7.55 -1.37 -0.43
CA GLY A 229 -7.25 -2.26 0.69
C GLY A 229 -8.48 -2.54 1.54
N THR A 230 -8.30 -3.27 2.64
CA THR A 230 -9.37 -3.54 3.61
C THR A 230 -9.85 -2.26 4.28
N LEU A 231 -11.17 -2.17 4.50
CA LEU A 231 -11.79 -1.01 5.09
C LEU A 231 -11.87 -1.13 6.62
N SER A 232 -11.69 -0.01 7.30
CA SER A 232 -11.98 0.17 8.71
C SER A 232 -12.54 1.56 8.95
N VAL A 233 -13.31 1.72 10.03
CA VAL A 233 -13.95 2.97 10.39
C VAL A 233 -13.74 3.29 11.87
N SER A 234 -13.71 4.58 12.19
CA SER A 234 -13.64 5.07 13.57
C SER A 234 -14.37 6.40 13.71
N SER A 235 -14.89 6.67 14.90
CA SER A 235 -15.48 7.96 15.26
C SER A 235 -14.54 8.73 16.17
N SER A 236 -14.41 10.03 15.96
CA SER A 236 -13.64 10.93 16.83
C SER A 236 -14.34 11.17 18.17
N ASN A 237 -15.65 10.95 18.24
CA ASN A 237 -16.43 11.11 19.46
C ASN A 237 -17.61 10.11 19.48
N THR A 238 -17.43 9.04 20.23
CA THR A 238 -18.45 7.98 20.37
C THR A 238 -19.64 8.39 21.24
N SER A 239 -19.53 9.47 22.04
CA SER A 239 -20.65 10.06 22.76
C SER A 239 -21.58 10.86 21.85
N VAL A 240 -21.13 11.23 20.65
CA VAL A 240 -21.96 11.91 19.64
C VAL A 240 -22.48 10.89 18.63
N ALA A 241 -21.59 10.08 18.07
CA ALA A 241 -21.98 9.07 17.07
C ALA A 241 -21.04 7.85 17.13
N THR A 242 -21.63 6.68 17.02
CA THR A 242 -20.92 5.41 16.77
C THR A 242 -20.95 5.06 15.30
N VAL A 243 -20.00 4.25 14.85
CA VAL A 243 -19.89 3.88 13.44
C VAL A 243 -19.58 2.39 13.30
N SER A 244 -20.17 1.78 12.28
CA SER A 244 -19.88 0.41 11.87
C SER A 244 -19.78 0.33 10.34
N ILE A 245 -19.15 -0.72 9.83
CA ILE A 245 -19.05 -0.97 8.39
C ILE A 245 -19.39 -2.42 8.09
N SER A 246 -20.18 -2.63 7.04
CA SER A 246 -20.52 -3.94 6.50
C SER A 246 -20.36 -3.88 4.98
N GLY A 247 -19.39 -4.65 4.46
CA GLY A 247 -19.01 -4.54 3.07
C GLY A 247 -18.54 -3.13 2.72
N SER A 248 -19.26 -2.45 1.84
CA SER A 248 -19.01 -1.07 1.43
C SER A 248 -19.94 -0.05 2.08
N THR A 249 -20.88 -0.46 2.94
CA THR A 249 -21.83 0.42 3.59
C THR A 249 -21.33 0.78 5.00
N VAL A 250 -21.20 2.06 5.25
CA VAL A 250 -20.91 2.63 6.58
C VAL A 250 -22.20 3.09 7.20
N THR A 251 -22.49 2.61 8.40
CA THR A 251 -23.64 3.03 9.19
C THR A 251 -23.14 3.90 10.34
N VAL A 252 -23.67 5.11 10.43
CA VAL A 252 -23.41 6.07 11.52
C VAL A 252 -24.67 6.14 12.37
N LYS A 253 -24.57 5.73 13.63
CA LYS A 253 -25.66 5.78 14.60
C LYS A 253 -25.43 6.93 15.56
N SER A 254 -26.43 7.79 15.73
CA SER A 254 -26.41 8.87 16.70
C SER A 254 -26.40 8.34 18.15
N VAL A 255 -25.72 9.04 19.04
CA VAL A 255 -25.67 8.74 20.48
C VAL A 255 -26.03 9.97 21.29
N GLY A 256 -25.62 11.15 20.86
CA GLY A 256 -25.95 12.44 21.49
C GLY A 256 -25.72 13.60 20.54
N ALA A 257 -26.30 14.75 20.83
CA ALA A 257 -26.15 15.96 20.02
C ALA A 257 -24.70 16.44 19.98
N GLY A 258 -24.29 16.98 18.85
CA GLY A 258 -22.92 17.49 18.63
C GLY A 258 -22.38 17.14 17.26
N SER A 259 -21.07 17.29 17.08
CA SER A 259 -20.39 16.92 15.83
C SER A 259 -19.31 15.88 16.10
N ALA A 260 -19.20 14.93 15.20
CA ALA A 260 -18.12 13.95 15.21
C ALA A 260 -17.58 13.75 13.79
N THR A 261 -16.29 13.43 13.70
CA THR A 261 -15.65 13.06 12.44
C THR A 261 -15.52 11.55 12.37
N ILE A 262 -16.15 10.98 11.37
CA ILE A 262 -16.00 9.56 11.04
C ILE A 262 -14.84 9.44 10.06
N THR A 263 -13.82 8.70 10.46
CA THR A 263 -12.66 8.39 9.61
C THR A 263 -12.85 7.01 9.00
N VAL A 264 -12.83 6.96 7.67
CA VAL A 264 -12.79 5.71 6.91
C VAL A 264 -11.38 5.51 6.39
N LYS A 265 -10.80 4.35 6.63
CA LYS A 265 -9.45 3.99 6.21
C LYS A 265 -9.49 2.78 5.28
N SER A 266 -8.89 2.91 4.11
CA SER A 266 -8.49 1.81 3.25
C SER A 266 -7.03 1.48 3.59
N ALA A 267 -6.77 0.32 4.17
CA ALA A 267 -5.44 -0.10 4.57
C ALA A 267 -4.50 -0.22 3.35
N ALA A 268 -3.20 -0.14 3.61
CA ALA A 268 -2.20 -0.44 2.58
C ALA A 268 -2.35 -1.88 2.09
N SER A 269 -2.19 -2.11 0.80
CA SER A 269 -2.17 -3.45 0.18
C SER A 269 -0.82 -3.72 -0.47
N THR A 270 -0.68 -4.83 -1.17
CA THR A 270 0.58 -5.17 -1.87
C THR A 270 1.03 -4.03 -2.77
N ASN A 271 0.12 -3.49 -3.58
CA ASN A 271 0.44 -2.56 -4.65
C ASN A 271 0.03 -1.10 -4.37
N TYR A 272 -0.67 -0.83 -3.27
CA TYR A 272 -1.18 0.50 -2.93
C TYR A 272 -0.83 0.92 -1.52
N ASN A 273 -0.54 2.20 -1.35
CA ASN A 273 -0.46 2.83 -0.05
C ASN A 273 -1.83 2.90 0.62
N GLU A 274 -1.87 3.14 1.92
CA GLU A 274 -3.13 3.43 2.61
C GLU A 274 -3.76 4.74 2.14
N LYS A 275 -5.07 4.86 2.33
CA LYS A 275 -5.83 6.08 2.09
C LYS A 275 -6.88 6.26 3.16
N THR A 276 -7.03 7.48 3.64
CA THR A 276 -8.11 7.88 4.55
C THR A 276 -9.02 8.90 3.88
N ALA A 277 -10.29 8.88 4.28
CA ALA A 277 -11.27 9.90 3.96
C ALA A 277 -12.17 10.13 5.19
N THR A 278 -12.74 11.30 5.32
CA THR A 278 -13.54 11.68 6.47
C THR A 278 -14.95 12.05 6.08
N TYR A 279 -15.89 11.73 6.97
CA TYR A 279 -17.27 12.14 6.91
C TYR A 279 -17.60 12.87 8.22
N THR A 280 -18.09 14.09 8.12
CA THR A 280 -18.50 14.86 9.31
C THR A 280 -19.97 14.62 9.56
N VAL A 281 -20.31 14.06 10.72
CA VAL A 281 -21.68 13.94 11.17
C VAL A 281 -22.00 15.05 12.17
N THR A 282 -23.13 15.70 11.96
CA THR A 282 -23.75 16.59 12.96
C THR A 282 -25.01 15.92 13.46
N VAL A 283 -25.01 15.57 14.72
CA VAL A 283 -26.20 15.03 15.39
C VAL A 283 -26.93 16.19 16.04
N LYS A 284 -28.17 16.34 15.71
CA LYS A 284 -29.07 17.32 16.31
C LYS A 284 -30.07 16.61 17.20
N ASN A 285 -30.53 17.29 18.23
CA ASN A 285 -31.75 16.92 18.86
C ASN A 285 -32.91 17.01 17.86
N PRO A 286 -33.95 16.20 18.00
CA PRO A 286 -35.12 16.29 17.12
C PRO A 286 -35.62 17.73 17.01
N THR A 287 -35.98 18.15 15.82
CA THR A 287 -36.67 19.42 15.63
C THR A 287 -38.17 19.22 15.86
N PHE A 288 -38.70 19.96 16.78
CA PHE A 288 -40.08 19.83 17.18
C PHE A 288 -40.90 21.01 16.61
N THR A 289 -42.08 20.68 16.11
CA THR A 289 -43.07 21.69 15.74
C THR A 289 -44.18 21.68 16.79
N ALA A 290 -44.57 22.87 17.24
CA ALA A 290 -45.72 22.98 18.13
C ALA A 290 -46.94 22.44 17.42
N ASP A 291 -47.60 21.46 18.04
CA ASP A 291 -48.91 21.00 17.53
C ASP A 291 -49.94 22.07 17.85
N SER A 292 -50.62 22.54 16.77
CA SER A 292 -51.51 23.66 16.86
C SER A 292 -52.69 23.33 17.80
N GLY A 293 -52.73 24.02 18.91
CA GLY A 293 -53.86 24.03 19.84
C GLY A 293 -53.72 23.24 21.13
N VAL A 294 -52.62 22.51 21.33
CA VAL A 294 -52.42 21.64 22.52
C VAL A 294 -51.26 22.08 23.41
N GLY A 295 -50.37 22.96 22.96
CA GLY A 295 -49.28 23.51 23.75
C GLY A 295 -48.11 22.55 23.98
N TYR A 296 -47.97 21.51 23.18
CA TYR A 296 -46.83 20.58 23.21
C TYR A 296 -46.18 20.47 21.83
N TYR A 297 -45.04 19.83 21.79
CA TYR A 297 -44.29 19.57 20.57
C TYR A 297 -44.27 18.05 20.31
N ALA A 298 -44.57 17.69 19.07
CA ALA A 298 -44.36 16.33 18.61
C ALA A 298 -42.89 16.17 18.13
N ASP A 299 -42.30 15.01 18.37
CA ASP A 299 -41.02 14.71 17.75
C ASP A 299 -41.16 14.48 16.25
N THR A 300 -40.03 14.34 15.56
CA THR A 300 -40.01 14.20 14.08
C THR A 300 -40.63 12.90 13.61
N ASP A 301 -40.67 11.87 14.47
CA ASP A 301 -41.26 10.55 14.16
C ASP A 301 -42.74 10.48 14.58
N GLY A 302 -43.23 11.47 15.36
CA GLY A 302 -44.62 11.60 15.76
C GLY A 302 -45.06 10.63 16.85
N ASP A 303 -44.12 9.96 17.53
CA ASP A 303 -44.38 8.93 18.55
C ASP A 303 -44.18 9.44 20.00
N GLY A 304 -43.80 10.71 20.17
CA GLY A 304 -43.59 11.31 21.47
C GLY A 304 -44.14 12.72 21.59
N ILE A 305 -44.44 13.12 22.81
CA ILE A 305 -44.77 14.49 23.21
C ILE A 305 -43.53 15.05 23.91
N ILE A 306 -43.04 16.18 23.41
CA ILE A 306 -41.91 16.86 24.00
C ILE A 306 -42.38 18.07 24.78
N PHE A 307 -41.95 18.12 25.99
CA PHE A 307 -42.15 19.27 26.84
C PHE A 307 -40.84 19.96 27.18
N GLU A 308 -40.93 21.21 27.49
CA GLU A 308 -39.82 22.12 27.57
C GLU A 308 -38.70 21.65 28.50
N ASP A 309 -37.52 22.04 28.16
CA ASP A 309 -36.29 21.84 28.89
C ASP A 309 -36.38 22.27 30.36
N PHE A 310 -36.13 21.35 31.25
CA PHE A 310 -36.02 21.61 32.67
C PHE A 310 -34.60 21.93 33.14
N SER A 311 -33.63 22.01 32.21
CA SER A 311 -32.22 22.24 32.57
C SER A 311 -32.01 23.58 33.28
N LYS A 312 -32.89 24.55 33.05
CA LYS A 312 -32.88 25.87 33.71
C LYS A 312 -33.63 25.90 35.04
N ALA A 313 -34.35 24.84 35.34
CA ALA A 313 -35.05 24.65 36.58
C ALA A 313 -34.33 23.62 37.41
N ASP A 314 -33.55 24.04 38.39
CA ASP A 314 -32.76 23.11 39.19
C ASP A 314 -33.63 22.12 39.99
N SER A 315 -34.87 22.50 40.25
CA SER A 315 -35.78 21.65 40.99
C SER A 315 -37.23 22.13 40.85
N GLY A 316 -38.12 21.24 41.11
CA GLY A 316 -39.53 21.50 41.30
C GLY A 316 -40.04 20.62 42.41
N SER A 317 -41.07 21.06 43.07
CA SER A 317 -41.74 20.29 44.08
C SER A 317 -43.23 20.44 43.95
N TRP A 318 -43.97 19.61 44.62
CA TRP A 318 -45.40 19.70 44.72
C TRP A 318 -45.85 19.47 46.17
N CYS A 319 -47.09 19.80 46.45
CA CYS A 319 -47.62 19.65 47.75
C CYS A 319 -48.06 18.21 48.04
N TYR A 320 -48.22 17.98 49.30
CA TYR A 320 -48.64 16.67 49.82
C TYR A 320 -50.09 16.34 49.46
N LYS A 321 -50.44 15.08 49.51
CA LYS A 321 -51.81 14.63 49.19
C LYS A 321 -52.90 15.14 50.12
N GLY A 322 -54.11 15.43 49.59
CA GLY A 322 -54.97 16.36 50.20
C GLY A 322 -54.20 17.57 50.14
N ASP A 323 -52.91 17.33 50.09
CA ASP A 323 -51.91 18.27 50.17
C ASP A 323 -50.92 18.17 49.01
N TYR A 324 -50.87 17.12 48.25
CA TYR A 324 -50.10 17.02 46.98
C TYR A 324 -51.03 17.18 45.79
N SER A 325 -50.64 18.09 44.91
CA SER A 325 -51.36 18.34 43.69
C SER A 325 -50.39 18.60 42.54
N ILE A 326 -50.74 18.16 41.35
CA ILE A 326 -49.96 18.40 40.14
C ILE A 326 -49.88 19.91 39.83
N ASN A 327 -50.90 20.67 40.19
CA ASN A 327 -51.01 22.12 39.94
C ASN A 327 -49.99 22.97 40.68
N GLU A 328 -49.31 22.43 41.65
CA GLU A 328 -48.43 23.26 42.49
C GLU A 328 -47.01 23.40 41.97
N VAL A 329 -46.69 22.71 40.87
CA VAL A 329 -45.45 22.90 40.13
C VAL A 329 -45.70 23.93 39.04
N THR A 330 -45.79 25.20 39.39
CA THR A 330 -46.14 26.27 38.49
C THR A 330 -44.90 26.90 37.81
N ASP A 331 -43.83 27.08 38.58
CA ASP A 331 -42.53 27.49 38.09
C ASP A 331 -41.43 26.69 38.77
N LEU A 332 -40.75 25.86 38.01
CA LEU A 332 -39.72 24.93 38.53
C LEU A 332 -38.52 25.67 39.18
N LYS A 333 -38.29 26.94 38.81
CA LYS A 333 -37.26 27.74 39.45
C LYS A 333 -37.66 28.31 40.83
N GLU A 334 -38.91 28.70 40.94
CA GLU A 334 -39.38 29.31 42.19
C GLU A 334 -39.60 28.33 43.27
N TYR A 335 -39.88 27.05 42.92
CA TYR A 335 -39.98 25.95 43.86
C TYR A 335 -38.65 25.44 44.37
N TYR A 336 -37.58 26.08 43.99
CA TYR A 336 -36.27 25.67 44.44
C TYR A 336 -36.02 25.97 45.90
N ILE A 337 -35.56 24.98 46.63
CA ILE A 337 -34.98 25.03 47.98
C ILE A 337 -35.95 25.43 49.10
N SER A 338 -36.71 26.47 48.98
CA SER A 338 -37.60 26.90 50.12
C SER A 338 -38.60 25.79 50.49
N GLU A 339 -39.03 25.03 49.51
CA GLU A 339 -39.99 23.95 49.68
C GLU A 339 -39.34 22.58 49.90
N ILE A 340 -38.05 22.46 49.60
CA ILE A 340 -37.28 21.21 49.76
C ILE A 340 -37.24 20.75 51.22
N GLY A 341 -37.41 21.62 52.14
CA GLY A 341 -37.43 21.35 53.60
C GLY A 341 -38.74 20.84 54.15
N TYR A 342 -39.80 20.75 53.34
CA TYR A 342 -41.07 20.27 53.81
C TYR A 342 -41.01 18.79 54.18
N LYS A 343 -41.42 18.50 55.39
CA LYS A 343 -41.55 17.13 55.91
C LYS A 343 -43.02 16.82 56.11
N GLY A 344 -43.58 16.11 55.14
CA GLY A 344 -44.88 15.47 55.31
C GLY A 344 -44.77 14.24 56.21
N PRO A 345 -45.87 13.55 56.47
CA PRO A 345 -45.88 12.34 57.28
C PRO A 345 -45.03 11.21 56.68
N PHE A 346 -44.67 11.29 55.41
CA PHE A 346 -43.87 10.28 54.70
C PHE A 346 -42.47 10.75 54.29
N GLY A 347 -41.95 11.77 54.90
CA GLY A 347 -40.59 12.21 54.69
C GLY A 347 -40.43 13.56 53.98
N THR A 348 -39.30 13.76 53.38
CA THR A 348 -38.95 15.01 52.65
C THR A 348 -39.61 14.98 51.27
N LYS A 349 -40.12 16.13 50.83
CA LYS A 349 -40.62 16.28 49.44
C LYS A 349 -39.57 15.88 48.43
N ASP A 350 -40.02 15.20 47.41
CA ASP A 350 -39.22 15.04 46.24
C ASP A 350 -39.05 16.36 45.48
N VAL A 351 -37.90 16.49 44.89
CA VAL A 351 -37.53 17.64 44.12
C VAL A 351 -37.27 17.20 42.70
N LEU A 352 -37.95 17.81 41.75
CA LEU A 352 -37.64 17.63 40.37
C LEU A 352 -36.27 18.30 40.08
N ARG A 353 -35.32 17.50 39.69
CA ARG A 353 -34.00 17.98 39.25
C ARG A 353 -33.79 17.64 37.81
N ALA A 354 -33.61 18.64 37.03
CA ALA A 354 -33.04 18.49 35.70
C ALA A 354 -31.52 18.57 35.82
N LYS A 355 -30.83 17.47 35.65
CA LYS A 355 -29.38 17.51 35.51
C LYS A 355 -29.03 17.93 34.10
N SER A 356 -28.45 19.09 33.97
CA SER A 356 -27.72 19.46 32.75
C SER A 356 -26.38 18.71 32.77
N GLU A 357 -26.22 17.74 31.93
CA GLU A 357 -24.90 17.23 31.60
C GLU A 357 -24.27 18.18 30.57
N ASN A 358 -23.13 18.76 30.91
CA ASN A 358 -22.36 19.66 30.05
C ASN A 358 -23.04 21.01 29.70
N GLY A 359 -23.97 21.49 30.50
CA GLY A 359 -24.61 22.80 30.28
C GLY A 359 -25.62 22.83 29.13
N ASN A 360 -25.95 21.68 28.56
CA ASN A 360 -26.96 21.56 27.51
C ASN A 360 -28.36 21.41 28.11
N ASN A 361 -29.33 21.94 27.39
CA ASN A 361 -30.73 21.79 27.73
C ASN A 361 -31.15 20.32 27.61
N ARG A 362 -31.90 19.82 28.60
CA ARG A 362 -32.50 18.50 28.56
C ARG A 362 -33.95 18.59 28.14
N PHE A 363 -34.33 17.75 27.21
CA PHE A 363 -35.71 17.60 26.80
C PHE A 363 -36.28 16.31 27.34
N TYR A 364 -37.52 16.37 27.80
CA TYR A 364 -38.30 15.22 28.23
C TYR A 364 -39.28 14.87 27.14
N VAL A 365 -39.33 13.64 26.77
CA VAL A 365 -40.26 13.12 25.76
C VAL A 365 -41.14 12.10 26.43
N MET A 366 -42.44 12.32 26.35
CA MET A 366 -43.44 11.37 26.77
C MET A 366 -44.09 10.68 25.58
N ALA A 367 -44.21 9.37 25.60
CA ALA A 367 -44.85 8.63 24.54
C ALA A 367 -46.29 9.10 24.32
N LEU A 368 -46.75 9.09 23.06
CA LEU A 368 -48.12 9.52 22.70
C LEU A 368 -49.20 8.52 23.20
N GLU A 369 -48.80 7.27 23.35
CA GLU A 369 -49.73 6.19 23.70
C GLU A 369 -49.24 5.40 24.89
N ASP A 370 -50.18 4.76 25.59
CA ASP A 370 -49.89 3.89 26.67
C ASP A 370 -49.31 2.55 26.18
N VAL A 371 -48.46 1.92 26.98
CA VAL A 371 -47.91 0.62 26.65
C VAL A 371 -49.06 -0.40 26.49
N ASP A 372 -49.15 -0.96 25.29
CA ASP A 372 -50.12 -2.00 24.90
C ASP A 372 -51.59 -1.66 25.22
N ASN A 373 -51.90 -0.42 25.61
CA ASN A 373 -53.21 0.06 26.00
C ASN A 373 -53.82 -0.76 27.16
N ASN A 374 -52.99 -1.30 28.06
CA ASN A 374 -53.35 -2.15 29.19
C ASN A 374 -52.98 -1.51 30.53
N THR A 375 -53.53 -2.09 31.61
CA THR A 375 -53.10 -1.76 32.97
C THR A 375 -52.22 -2.89 33.54
N TYR A 376 -51.22 -2.51 34.33
CA TYR A 376 -50.20 -3.38 34.91
C TYR A 376 -50.09 -3.22 36.41
N GLY A 377 -49.77 -4.30 37.10
CA GLY A 377 -49.27 -4.20 38.46
C GLY A 377 -47.93 -3.42 38.49
N TYR A 378 -47.59 -2.88 39.65
CA TYR A 378 -46.41 -2.00 39.75
C TYR A 378 -45.13 -2.62 39.19
N TRP A 379 -44.83 -3.85 39.54
CA TRP A 379 -43.61 -4.51 39.09
C TRP A 379 -43.61 -4.84 37.59
N ASP A 380 -44.76 -5.23 37.06
CA ASP A 380 -44.87 -5.47 35.63
C ASP A 380 -44.77 -4.15 34.85
N ALA A 381 -45.27 -3.07 35.40
CA ALA A 381 -45.11 -1.72 34.84
C ALA A 381 -43.64 -1.33 34.74
N GLN A 382 -42.85 -1.53 35.80
CA GLN A 382 -41.42 -1.19 35.79
C GLN A 382 -40.60 -2.04 34.79
N ASN A 383 -41.08 -3.21 34.43
CA ASN A 383 -40.45 -4.07 33.40
C ASN A 383 -40.81 -3.68 31.96
N LYS A 384 -41.65 -2.68 31.77
CA LYS A 384 -42.03 -2.20 30.42
C LYS A 384 -41.03 -1.25 29.77
N VAL A 385 -39.91 -1.04 30.43
CA VAL A 385 -38.81 -0.25 29.85
C VAL A 385 -38.37 -0.81 28.49
N ASN A 386 -38.08 0.08 27.55
CA ASN A 386 -37.62 -0.30 26.21
C ASN A 386 -36.45 0.61 25.80
N GLY A 387 -35.25 0.10 25.94
CA GLY A 387 -34.04 0.88 25.63
C GLY A 387 -33.90 2.10 26.54
N VAL A 388 -34.01 3.28 25.98
CA VAL A 388 -33.93 4.56 26.71
C VAL A 388 -35.28 5.02 27.29
N TRP A 389 -36.35 4.34 26.92
CA TRP A 389 -37.67 4.64 27.41
C TRP A 389 -37.94 3.98 28.79
N ILE A 390 -38.28 4.80 29.74
CA ILE A 390 -38.49 4.37 31.15
C ILE A 390 -39.90 4.74 31.62
N VAL A 391 -40.36 4.15 32.70
CA VAL A 391 -41.55 4.63 33.42
C VAL A 391 -41.15 5.92 34.13
N PRO A 392 -41.82 7.06 33.88
CA PRO A 392 -41.43 8.33 34.51
C PRO A 392 -41.54 8.32 36.01
N PRO A 393 -40.62 8.91 36.75
CA PRO A 393 -40.81 9.20 38.15
C PRO A 393 -41.93 10.23 38.37
N LYS A 394 -42.48 10.29 39.57
CA LYS A 394 -43.62 11.17 39.90
C LYS A 394 -43.36 12.63 39.57
N ASN A 395 -42.12 13.09 39.76
CA ASN A 395 -41.75 14.47 39.51
C ASN A 395 -41.75 14.81 38.01
N GLU A 396 -41.35 13.88 37.17
CA GLU A 396 -41.47 14.06 35.72
C GLU A 396 -42.91 14.10 35.26
N TRP A 397 -43.77 13.27 35.83
CA TRP A 397 -45.21 13.35 35.58
C TRP A 397 -45.79 14.71 35.91
N ALA A 398 -45.44 15.24 37.12
CA ALA A 398 -45.92 16.55 37.53
C ALA A 398 -45.39 17.67 36.62
N ALA A 399 -44.12 17.61 36.27
CA ALA A 399 -43.50 18.58 35.35
C ALA A 399 -44.16 18.52 33.95
N PHE A 400 -44.36 17.32 33.42
CA PHE A 400 -45.06 17.11 32.16
C PHE A 400 -46.46 17.72 32.19
N ALA A 401 -47.28 17.38 33.19
CA ALA A 401 -48.64 17.88 33.34
C ALA A 401 -48.68 19.42 33.46
N THR A 402 -47.79 19.98 34.26
CA THR A 402 -47.71 21.43 34.48
C THR A 402 -47.33 22.17 33.20
N LYS A 403 -46.30 21.73 32.50
CA LYS A 403 -45.80 22.36 31.31
C LYS A 403 -46.78 22.34 30.13
N LEU A 404 -47.59 21.28 30.04
CA LEU A 404 -48.62 21.17 29.02
C LEU A 404 -49.94 21.80 29.43
N GLY A 405 -50.06 22.31 30.63
CA GLY A 405 -51.33 22.86 31.14
C GLY A 405 -52.43 21.79 31.29
N ILE A 406 -52.03 20.55 31.60
CA ILE A 406 -52.97 19.47 31.78
C ILE A 406 -53.69 19.71 33.11
N THR A 407 -54.95 19.45 33.11
CA THR A 407 -55.88 19.62 34.27
C THR A 407 -56.82 18.43 34.39
N LYS A 408 -57.50 18.32 35.52
CA LYS A 408 -58.57 17.34 35.74
C LYS A 408 -59.63 17.35 34.61
N SER A 409 -59.84 18.49 33.96
CA SER A 409 -60.88 18.62 32.94
C SER A 409 -60.39 18.39 31.51
N ASN A 410 -59.08 18.36 31.26
CA ASN A 410 -58.53 18.28 29.90
C ASN A 410 -57.56 17.13 29.65
N TYR A 411 -57.22 16.31 30.67
CA TYR A 411 -56.21 15.26 30.50
C TYR A 411 -56.56 14.27 29.38
N THR A 412 -57.84 14.03 29.13
CA THR A 412 -58.27 13.12 28.05
C THR A 412 -58.00 13.67 26.66
N THR A 413 -57.86 15.01 26.52
CA THR A 413 -57.46 15.61 25.21
C THR A 413 -56.02 15.29 24.85
N TYR A 414 -55.21 14.96 25.81
CA TYR A 414 -53.84 14.49 25.65
C TYR A 414 -53.74 12.96 25.55
N LYS A 415 -54.89 12.28 25.38
CA LYS A 415 -54.99 10.82 25.33
C LYS A 415 -54.47 10.15 26.58
N LEU A 416 -54.56 10.80 27.74
CA LEU A 416 -54.19 10.24 29.02
C LEU A 416 -55.34 9.46 29.63
N ALA A 417 -55.00 8.33 30.23
CA ALA A 417 -55.90 7.59 31.10
C ALA A 417 -56.04 8.28 32.48
N ALA A 418 -56.96 7.83 33.28
CA ALA A 418 -57.20 8.40 34.63
C ALA A 418 -55.99 8.25 35.54
N ASN A 419 -55.32 7.09 35.49
CA ASN A 419 -54.30 6.70 36.45
C ASN A 419 -53.10 6.08 35.78
N TYR A 420 -51.89 6.46 36.26
CA TYR A 420 -50.61 5.93 35.79
C TYR A 420 -49.72 5.53 36.95
N TRP A 421 -48.90 4.50 36.74
CA TRP A 421 -47.76 4.23 37.58
C TRP A 421 -46.65 5.24 37.38
N SER A 422 -46.01 5.60 38.48
CA SER A 422 -44.70 6.24 38.45
C SER A 422 -43.61 5.20 38.82
N SER A 423 -42.38 5.45 38.45
CA SER A 423 -41.23 4.63 38.88
C SER A 423 -40.83 4.93 40.33
N THR A 424 -41.33 6.01 40.92
CA THR A 424 -41.00 6.38 42.30
C THR A 424 -41.67 5.44 43.29
N ARG A 425 -40.89 4.98 44.26
CA ARG A 425 -41.35 4.18 45.38
C ARG A 425 -40.71 4.69 46.68
N GLU A 426 -41.41 4.57 47.76
CA GLU A 426 -40.93 4.97 49.08
C GLU A 426 -41.38 3.96 50.10
N PRO A 427 -40.69 3.81 51.24
CA PRO A 427 -41.20 3.05 52.37
C PRO A 427 -42.40 3.76 53.01
N ASP A 428 -43.42 3.03 53.28
CA ASP A 428 -44.54 3.50 54.11
C ASP A 428 -44.14 3.57 55.60
N TRP A 429 -45.06 4.06 56.42
CA TRP A 429 -44.87 4.16 57.86
C TRP A 429 -44.66 2.79 58.54
N THR A 430 -44.98 1.70 57.88
CA THR A 430 -44.78 0.32 58.37
C THR A 430 -43.44 -0.27 57.94
N GLY A 431 -42.67 0.45 57.11
CA GLY A 431 -41.45 -0.03 56.49
C GLY A 431 -41.67 -0.87 55.23
N SER A 432 -42.90 -1.05 54.80
CA SER A 432 -43.21 -1.62 53.49
C SER A 432 -43.05 -0.60 52.40
N PHE A 433 -42.61 -1.01 51.19
CA PHE A 433 -42.50 -0.13 50.05
C PHE A 433 -43.83 -0.01 49.33
N GLY A 434 -44.40 1.18 49.29
CA GLY A 434 -45.47 1.59 48.39
C GLY A 434 -44.98 2.18 47.10
N ALA A 435 -45.88 2.42 46.20
CA ALA A 435 -45.60 3.01 44.87
C ALA A 435 -46.48 4.23 44.66
N TRP A 436 -45.91 5.19 43.96
CA TRP A 436 -46.63 6.41 43.60
C TRP A 436 -47.39 6.21 42.30
N GLN A 437 -48.66 6.64 42.30
CA GLN A 437 -49.50 6.78 41.10
C GLN A 437 -49.75 8.26 40.79
N ILE A 438 -50.06 8.53 39.56
CA ILE A 438 -50.58 9.79 39.10
C ILE A 438 -52.06 9.60 38.79
N GLU A 439 -52.90 10.38 39.41
CA GLU A 439 -54.35 10.31 39.19
C GLU A 439 -54.87 11.60 38.58
N PHE A 440 -55.02 11.59 37.28
CA PHE A 440 -55.54 12.76 36.54
C PHE A 440 -56.99 13.05 36.80
N SER A 441 -57.77 12.03 37.06
CA SER A 441 -59.23 12.18 37.32
C SER A 441 -59.53 12.93 38.61
N GLU A 442 -58.69 12.75 39.66
CA GLU A 442 -58.78 13.47 40.93
C GLU A 442 -57.73 14.60 41.06
N TRP A 443 -56.81 14.70 40.11
CA TRP A 443 -55.75 15.67 40.09
C TRP A 443 -54.81 15.56 41.29
N THR A 444 -54.45 14.30 41.61
CA THR A 444 -53.61 13.99 42.76
C THR A 444 -52.47 13.05 42.39
N ILE A 445 -51.48 13.01 43.24
CA ILE A 445 -50.45 11.99 43.25
C ILE A 445 -50.56 11.22 44.57
N ASP A 446 -50.83 9.95 44.46
CA ASP A 446 -51.12 9.12 45.59
C ASP A 446 -50.09 8.04 45.79
N PHE A 447 -49.86 7.74 47.05
CA PHE A 447 -49.05 6.61 47.50
C PHE A 447 -49.94 5.45 47.82
N LEU A 448 -49.86 4.38 47.06
CA LEU A 448 -50.78 3.24 47.15
C LEU A 448 -50.08 1.89 47.29
N ASP A 449 -50.88 0.92 47.78
CA ASP A 449 -50.50 -0.49 47.78
C ASP A 449 -50.36 -1.00 46.34
N LYS A 450 -49.30 -1.76 46.07
CA LYS A 450 -48.93 -2.34 44.78
C LYS A 450 -49.91 -3.34 44.18
N LYS A 451 -51.04 -3.59 44.87
CA LYS A 451 -52.09 -4.53 44.42
C LYS A 451 -52.97 -3.99 43.30
N ASN A 452 -52.94 -2.69 43.08
CA ASN A 452 -53.70 -2.04 41.99
C ASN A 452 -52.99 -2.22 40.66
N THR A 453 -53.76 -2.05 39.60
CA THR A 453 -53.22 -2.03 38.23
C THR A 453 -53.55 -0.69 37.59
N TYR A 454 -52.51 -0.05 36.97
CA TYR A 454 -52.65 1.24 36.32
C TYR A 454 -51.96 1.22 34.97
N HIS A 455 -52.24 2.24 34.15
CA HIS A 455 -51.60 2.42 32.88
C HIS A 455 -50.11 2.73 33.01
N VAL A 456 -49.39 2.48 31.94
CA VAL A 456 -47.98 2.82 31.82
C VAL A 456 -47.79 3.62 30.55
N ARG A 457 -47.22 4.80 30.70
CA ARG A 457 -46.70 5.59 29.59
C ARG A 457 -45.21 5.82 29.76
N LEU A 458 -44.47 5.56 28.78
CA LEU A 458 -42.99 5.68 28.83
C LEU A 458 -42.56 7.10 28.53
N ALA A 459 -41.45 7.48 29.12
CA ALA A 459 -40.76 8.73 28.82
C ALA A 459 -39.26 8.51 28.65
N THR A 460 -38.63 9.43 28.01
CA THR A 460 -37.17 9.48 27.88
C THR A 460 -36.68 10.92 28.01
N THR A 461 -35.40 11.10 28.24
CA THR A 461 -34.73 12.40 28.26
C THR A 461 -33.53 12.37 27.33
N PHE A 462 -33.22 13.49 26.71
CA PHE A 462 -32.02 13.64 25.86
C PHE A 462 -31.48 15.08 25.88
#